data_164a85fab3aa8bc1aa71e4c45fc1aa68
#
_entry.id   164a85fab3aa8bc1aa71e4c45fc1aa68
#
_cell.length_a   1.000
_cell.length_b   1.000
_cell.length_c   1.000
_cell.angle_alpha   90.00
_cell.angle_beta   90.00
_cell.angle_gamma   90.00
#
_symmetry.space_group_name_H-M   'P 1'
#
loop_
_entity.id
_entity.type
_entity.pdbx_description
1 polymer ?
#
loop_
_entity_poly.entity_id
_entity_poly.type
_entity_poly.pdbx_seq_one_letter_code
_entity_poly.pdbx_strand_id
1 'polypeptide(L)'
;PATNAYASFAFTDVAGAIAALSAVARADLAEEAYAFDPETTRRHLADVDIGAALRALAAVARGQGGVLKGLRESARVALAGRGSLPLDAYSIHLVCAGRSDAAVAADLEACRAVARQHGGVELPDSIPKVVRAQPFPPLDDVVGAEGERWAALNAKIAHSDAPAFV
;
A
#
# COMPACT_ATOMS: atom_id res chain seq x y z
N PRO A 1 -12.07 20.13 2.04
CA PRO A 1 -11.43 18.99 1.38
C PRO A 1 -11.10 17.94 2.44
N ALA A 2 -11.28 16.67 2.10
CA ALA A 2 -10.87 15.60 3.00
C ALA A 2 -9.34 15.50 2.98
N THR A 3 -8.73 15.37 4.15
CA THR A 3 -7.30 15.06 4.29
C THR A 3 -7.11 13.55 4.24
N ASN A 4 -6.10 13.10 3.53
CA ASN A 4 -5.75 11.69 3.44
C ASN A 4 -4.32 11.45 3.94
N ALA A 5 -4.14 10.34 4.64
CA ALA A 5 -2.82 9.80 4.97
C ALA A 5 -2.76 8.32 4.58
N TYR A 6 -1.56 7.85 4.29
CA TYR A 6 -1.33 6.55 3.69
C TYR A 6 -0.29 5.77 4.47
N ALA A 7 -0.49 4.48 4.61
CA ALA A 7 0.53 3.59 5.17
C ALA A 7 0.52 2.23 4.46
N SER A 8 1.68 1.59 4.46
CA SER A 8 1.87 0.23 3.96
C SER A 8 2.75 -0.54 4.91
N PHE A 9 2.49 -1.82 5.08
CA PHE A 9 3.25 -2.70 5.97
C PHE A 9 3.45 -4.05 5.31
N ALA A 10 4.65 -4.62 5.48
CA ALA A 10 4.98 -5.99 5.09
C ALA A 10 4.88 -6.93 6.28
N PHE A 11 4.47 -8.16 6.01
CA PHE A 11 4.38 -9.25 6.97
C PHE A 11 5.04 -10.50 6.40
N THR A 12 5.68 -11.29 7.25
CA THR A 12 6.31 -12.55 6.86
C THR A 12 5.31 -13.69 6.68
N ASP A 13 4.09 -13.53 7.21
CA ASP A 13 3.03 -14.53 7.12
C ASP A 13 1.65 -13.89 6.96
N VAL A 14 0.73 -14.64 6.38
CA VAL A 14 -0.63 -14.20 6.10
C VAL A 14 -1.44 -13.98 7.39
N ALA A 15 -1.17 -14.73 8.45
CA ALA A 15 -1.94 -14.65 9.69
C ALA A 15 -1.72 -13.29 10.38
N GLY A 16 -0.47 -12.82 10.43
CA GLY A 16 -0.12 -11.48 10.92
C GLY A 16 -0.76 -10.36 10.09
N ALA A 17 -0.69 -10.48 8.76
CA ALA A 17 -1.31 -9.51 7.85
C ALA A 17 -2.83 -9.41 8.06
N ILE A 18 -3.54 -10.54 8.07
CA ILE A 18 -5.00 -10.59 8.27
C ILE A 18 -5.39 -10.15 9.67
N ALA A 19 -4.62 -10.51 10.70
CA ALA A 19 -4.88 -10.05 12.07
C ALA A 19 -4.77 -8.52 12.20
N ALA A 20 -3.73 -7.93 11.61
CA ALA A 20 -3.57 -6.48 11.56
C ALA A 20 -4.71 -5.80 10.80
N LEU A 21 -5.03 -6.30 9.60
CA LEU A 21 -6.13 -5.78 8.78
C LEU A 21 -7.48 -5.83 9.53
N SER A 22 -7.76 -6.96 10.18
CA SER A 22 -8.95 -7.15 10.99
C SER A 22 -9.02 -6.21 12.19
N ALA A 23 -7.90 -5.95 12.85
CA ALA A 23 -7.84 -5.04 13.99
C ALA A 23 -8.06 -3.60 13.55
N VAL A 24 -7.46 -3.16 12.44
CA VAL A 24 -7.67 -1.83 11.84
C VAL A 24 -9.15 -1.65 11.47
N ALA A 25 -9.75 -2.64 10.79
CA ALA A 25 -11.15 -2.58 10.36
C ALA A 25 -12.12 -2.53 11.56
N ARG A 26 -11.87 -3.33 12.61
CA ARG A 26 -12.72 -3.32 13.82
C ARG A 26 -12.64 -2.03 14.61
N ALA A 27 -11.51 -1.35 14.56
CA ALA A 27 -11.30 -0.08 15.24
C ALA A 27 -11.70 1.13 14.39
N ASP A 28 -12.19 0.91 13.15
CA ASP A 28 -12.61 1.95 12.20
C ASP A 28 -11.53 3.03 11.95
N LEU A 29 -10.26 2.58 11.85
CA LEU A 29 -9.09 3.48 11.76
C LEU A 29 -8.77 3.89 10.31
N ALA A 30 -9.25 3.14 9.32
CA ALA A 30 -8.95 3.39 7.92
C ALA A 30 -10.21 3.37 7.06
N GLU A 31 -10.32 4.32 6.15
CA GLU A 31 -11.40 4.37 5.14
C GLU A 31 -11.25 3.24 4.11
N GLU A 32 -10.01 2.95 3.72
CA GLU A 32 -9.67 1.84 2.84
C GLU A 32 -8.59 0.98 3.49
N ALA A 33 -8.78 -0.33 3.43
CA ALA A 33 -7.83 -1.29 3.93
C ALA A 33 -7.86 -2.55 3.06
N TYR A 34 -6.72 -2.95 2.50
CA TYR A 34 -6.61 -4.13 1.65
C TYR A 34 -5.25 -4.80 1.80
N ALA A 35 -5.20 -6.08 1.45
CA ALA A 35 -3.98 -6.85 1.51
C ALA A 35 -3.62 -7.40 0.13
N PHE A 36 -2.33 -7.52 -0.13
CA PHE A 36 -1.77 -8.18 -1.29
C PHE A 36 -1.00 -9.43 -0.86
N ASP A 37 -1.13 -10.48 -1.67
CA ASP A 37 -0.28 -11.64 -1.59
C ASP A 37 1.17 -11.31 -2.06
N PRO A 38 2.13 -12.21 -1.85
CA PRO A 38 3.53 -11.95 -2.24
C PRO A 38 3.71 -11.70 -3.74
N GLU A 39 2.94 -12.36 -4.60
CA GLU A 39 3.04 -12.17 -6.05
C GLU A 39 2.52 -10.78 -6.46
N THR A 40 1.35 -10.40 -5.98
CA THR A 40 0.76 -9.08 -6.21
C THR A 40 1.64 -7.97 -5.64
N THR A 41 2.20 -8.19 -4.44
CA THR A 41 3.14 -7.26 -3.81
C THR A 41 4.38 -7.04 -4.68
N ARG A 42 4.98 -8.13 -5.20
CA ARG A 42 6.14 -8.05 -6.11
C ARG A 42 5.80 -7.33 -7.42
N ARG A 43 4.67 -7.65 -8.05
CA ARG A 43 4.25 -7.01 -9.31
C ARG A 43 4.08 -5.51 -9.12
N HIS A 44 3.36 -5.06 -8.11
CA HIS A 44 3.18 -3.62 -7.84
C HIS A 44 4.47 -2.90 -7.48
N LEU A 45 5.45 -3.59 -6.90
CA LEU A 45 6.75 -3.02 -6.62
C LEU A 45 7.68 -3.01 -7.85
N ALA A 46 7.49 -3.98 -8.77
CA ALA A 46 8.25 -4.05 -10.02
C ALA A 46 7.72 -3.05 -11.07
N ASP A 47 6.40 -2.88 -11.12
CA ASP A 47 5.72 -1.97 -12.05
C ASP A 47 5.80 -0.49 -11.64
N VAL A 48 6.30 -0.19 -10.45
CA VAL A 48 6.72 1.18 -10.14
C VAL A 48 7.91 1.49 -11.05
N ASP A 49 7.61 1.91 -12.28
CA ASP A 49 8.59 2.56 -13.14
C ASP A 49 9.15 3.74 -12.35
N ILE A 50 10.33 3.51 -11.76
CA ILE A 50 11.06 4.50 -10.97
C ILE A 50 11.21 5.79 -11.79
N GLY A 51 11.33 5.67 -13.12
CA GLY A 51 11.36 6.79 -14.04
C GLY A 51 10.01 7.52 -14.14
N ALA A 52 8.87 6.82 -14.15
CA ALA A 52 7.54 7.45 -14.16
C ALA A 52 7.22 8.07 -12.81
N ALA A 53 7.54 7.39 -11.71
CA ALA A 53 7.39 7.93 -10.35
C ALA A 53 8.26 9.19 -10.13
N LEU A 54 9.51 9.18 -10.62
CA LEU A 54 10.40 10.35 -10.60
C LEU A 54 9.88 11.48 -11.50
N ARG A 55 9.31 11.17 -12.67
CA ARG A 55 8.69 12.18 -13.56
C ARG A 55 7.43 12.79 -12.94
N ALA A 56 6.58 11.98 -12.33
CA ALA A 56 5.37 12.44 -11.63
C ALA A 56 5.72 13.30 -10.42
N LEU A 57 6.71 12.89 -9.62
CA LEU A 57 7.22 13.67 -8.49
C LEU A 57 7.91 14.96 -8.94
N ALA A 58 8.67 14.95 -10.05
CA ALA A 58 9.26 16.15 -10.63
C ALA A 58 8.19 17.12 -11.20
N ALA A 59 7.05 16.63 -11.64
CA ALA A 59 5.93 17.46 -12.07
C ALA A 59 5.23 18.13 -10.86
N VAL A 60 5.00 17.37 -9.79
CA VAL A 60 4.43 17.88 -8.52
C VAL A 60 5.39 18.86 -7.84
N ALA A 61 6.70 18.58 -7.84
CA ALA A 61 7.72 19.45 -7.24
C ALA A 61 7.88 20.79 -7.97
N ARG A 62 7.65 20.84 -9.27
CA ARG A 62 7.63 22.10 -10.05
C ARG A 62 6.47 23.02 -9.70
N GLY A 63 5.39 22.46 -9.14
CA GLY A 63 4.22 23.24 -8.68
C GLY A 63 4.30 23.77 -7.26
N GLN A 64 5.17 23.26 -6.40
CA GLN A 64 5.15 23.54 -4.96
C GLN A 64 6.55 23.69 -4.31
N GLY A 65 7.46 24.45 -4.87
CA GLY A 65 8.61 25.05 -4.16
C GLY A 65 9.47 24.19 -3.21
N GLY A 66 9.41 22.85 -3.28
CA GLY A 66 10.07 21.94 -2.33
C GLY A 66 10.89 20.82 -2.98
N VAL A 67 11.59 21.11 -4.09
CA VAL A 67 12.28 20.12 -4.95
C VAL A 67 13.27 19.21 -4.20
N LEU A 68 14.03 19.74 -3.24
CA LEU A 68 15.07 18.97 -2.54
C LEU A 68 14.51 17.96 -1.52
N LYS A 69 13.40 18.27 -0.88
CA LYS A 69 12.79 17.39 0.12
C LYS A 69 12.10 16.20 -0.57
N GLY A 70 11.42 16.45 -1.70
CA GLY A 70 10.80 15.41 -2.52
C GLY A 70 11.82 14.47 -3.17
N LEU A 71 12.96 14.98 -3.66
CA LEU A 71 14.02 14.15 -4.25
C LEU A 71 14.69 13.23 -3.21
N ARG A 72 14.89 13.70 -1.99
CA ARG A 72 15.49 12.91 -0.91
C ARG A 72 14.54 11.81 -0.43
N GLU A 73 13.25 12.08 -0.38
CA GLU A 73 12.21 11.12 -0.03
C GLU A 73 12.05 10.05 -1.13
N SER A 74 12.06 10.47 -2.40
CA SER A 74 11.95 9.58 -3.56
C SER A 74 13.18 8.68 -3.72
N ALA A 75 14.39 9.18 -3.47
CA ALA A 75 15.62 8.39 -3.47
C ALA A 75 15.62 7.37 -2.31
N ARG A 76 15.07 7.73 -1.15
CA ARG A 76 14.90 6.85 0.00
C ARG A 76 13.89 5.73 -0.28
N VAL A 77 12.80 6.04 -0.99
CA VAL A 77 11.79 5.06 -1.44
C VAL A 77 12.38 4.09 -2.47
N ALA A 78 13.12 4.60 -3.45
CA ALA A 78 13.76 3.79 -4.49
C ALA A 78 14.86 2.87 -3.92
N LEU A 79 15.58 3.32 -2.89
CA LEU A 79 16.62 2.53 -2.22
C LEU A 79 16.05 1.54 -1.20
N ALA A 80 14.98 1.89 -0.47
CA ALA A 80 14.32 1.00 0.47
C ALA A 80 13.56 -0.13 -0.24
N GLY A 81 13.00 0.11 -1.44
CA GLY A 81 12.27 -0.90 -2.21
C GLY A 81 13.15 -2.01 -2.79
N ARG A 82 14.47 -1.81 -2.89
CA ARG A 82 15.40 -2.79 -3.49
C ARG A 82 16.10 -3.72 -2.50
N GLY A 83 16.02 -3.50 -1.20
CA GLY A 83 16.90 -4.18 -0.26
C GLY A 83 16.28 -4.81 0.99
N SER A 84 14.99 -4.65 1.28
CA SER A 84 14.47 -5.05 2.58
C SER A 84 13.11 -5.77 2.60
N LEU A 85 12.51 -6.04 1.44
CA LEU A 85 11.30 -6.88 1.39
C LEU A 85 11.72 -8.32 1.18
N PRO A 86 11.33 -9.24 2.08
CA PRO A 86 11.36 -10.66 1.78
C PRO A 86 10.56 -10.90 0.49
N LEU A 87 11.11 -11.70 -0.44
CA LEU A 87 10.44 -12.04 -1.71
C LEU A 87 9.05 -12.68 -1.52
N ASP A 88 8.75 -13.12 -0.30
CA ASP A 88 7.52 -13.81 0.09
C ASP A 88 6.67 -13.00 1.09
N ALA A 89 6.84 -11.67 1.12
CA ALA A 89 6.09 -10.83 2.05
C ALA A 89 4.66 -10.60 1.58
N TYR A 90 3.70 -10.80 2.47
CA TYR A 90 2.36 -10.24 2.36
C TYR A 90 2.40 -8.75 2.68
N SER A 91 1.55 -7.95 2.07
CA SER A 91 1.47 -6.53 2.42
C SER A 91 0.05 -6.08 2.69
N ILE A 92 -0.09 -5.13 3.63
CA ILE A 92 -1.35 -4.40 3.82
C ILE A 92 -1.14 -2.93 3.47
N HIS A 93 -2.19 -2.33 2.92
CA HIS A 93 -2.21 -0.95 2.47
C HIS A 93 -3.43 -0.26 3.05
N LEU A 94 -3.21 0.90 3.65
CA LEU A 94 -4.20 1.62 4.42
C LEU A 94 -4.32 3.05 3.93
N VAL A 95 -5.55 3.55 3.88
CA VAL A 95 -5.87 4.96 3.65
C VAL A 95 -6.68 5.47 4.83
N CYS A 96 -6.10 6.36 5.63
CA CYS A 96 -6.82 7.09 6.65
C CYS A 96 -7.32 8.38 6.04
N ALA A 97 -8.61 8.69 6.16
CA ALA A 97 -9.21 9.91 5.64
C ALA A 97 -10.10 10.58 6.68
N GLY A 98 -10.13 11.90 6.65
CA GLY A 98 -10.88 12.65 7.63
C GLY A 98 -11.00 14.12 7.30
N ARG A 99 -11.68 14.86 8.18
CA ARG A 99 -11.94 16.31 8.03
C ARG A 99 -10.86 17.18 8.66
N SER A 100 -9.96 16.62 9.45
CA SER A 100 -8.87 17.36 10.09
C SER A 100 -7.56 16.56 10.03
N ASP A 101 -6.47 17.28 9.80
CA ASP A 101 -5.12 16.70 9.74
C ASP A 101 -4.75 16.00 11.06
N ALA A 102 -5.17 16.57 12.19
CA ALA A 102 -4.89 16.00 13.50
C ALA A 102 -5.58 14.65 13.72
N ALA A 103 -6.84 14.51 13.31
CA ALA A 103 -7.57 13.24 13.40
C ALA A 103 -6.94 12.19 12.50
N VAL A 104 -6.68 12.53 11.24
CA VAL A 104 -6.05 11.60 10.27
C VAL A 104 -4.65 11.18 10.73
N ALA A 105 -3.88 12.09 11.33
CA ALA A 105 -2.56 11.74 11.88
C ALA A 105 -2.67 10.79 13.08
N ALA A 106 -3.68 10.97 13.95
CA ALA A 106 -3.93 10.07 15.08
C ALA A 106 -4.34 8.67 14.61
N ASP A 107 -5.24 8.58 13.63
CA ASP A 107 -5.67 7.31 13.04
C ASP A 107 -4.49 6.58 12.38
N LEU A 108 -3.64 7.31 11.64
CA LEU A 108 -2.44 6.75 11.03
C LEU A 108 -1.47 6.20 12.08
N GLU A 109 -1.23 6.89 13.17
CA GLU A 109 -0.37 6.39 14.26
C GLU A 109 -0.99 5.17 14.95
N ALA A 110 -2.31 5.14 15.13
CA ALA A 110 -3.00 3.96 15.63
C ALA A 110 -2.86 2.76 14.67
N CYS A 111 -3.00 2.97 13.36
CA CYS A 111 -2.73 1.96 12.34
C CYS A 111 -1.29 1.42 12.42
N ARG A 112 -0.31 2.31 12.59
CA ARG A 112 1.10 1.94 12.76
C ARG A 112 1.33 1.09 14.02
N ALA A 113 0.67 1.45 15.11
CA ALA A 113 0.76 0.68 16.37
C ALA A 113 0.18 -0.72 16.20
N VAL A 114 -1.01 -0.82 15.58
CA VAL A 114 -1.66 -2.10 15.28
C VAL A 114 -0.79 -2.97 14.37
N ALA A 115 -0.28 -2.42 13.27
CA ALA A 115 0.55 -3.19 12.36
C ALA A 115 1.82 -3.73 13.04
N ARG A 116 2.51 -2.90 13.82
CA ARG A 116 3.70 -3.32 14.59
C ARG A 116 3.39 -4.40 15.61
N GLN A 117 2.25 -4.31 16.29
CA GLN A 117 1.81 -5.32 17.25
C GLN A 117 1.64 -6.71 16.61
N HIS A 118 1.28 -6.76 15.33
CA HIS A 118 1.12 -8.00 14.55
C HIS A 118 2.34 -8.36 13.70
N GLY A 119 3.51 -7.75 13.96
CA GLY A 119 4.76 -8.07 13.29
C GLY A 119 4.97 -7.36 11.95
N GLY A 120 4.16 -6.35 11.65
CA GLY A 120 4.27 -5.56 10.43
C GLY A 120 5.48 -4.63 10.43
N VAL A 121 6.18 -4.58 9.31
CA VAL A 121 7.29 -3.66 9.02
C VAL A 121 6.80 -2.60 8.05
N GLU A 122 6.96 -1.33 8.40
CA GLU A 122 6.47 -0.22 7.58
C GLU A 122 7.19 -0.15 6.23
N LEU A 123 6.41 -0.02 5.16
CA LEU A 123 6.83 0.15 3.78
C LEU A 123 6.59 1.59 3.32
N PRO A 124 7.21 1.99 2.19
CA PRO A 124 6.79 3.20 1.50
C PRO A 124 5.29 3.19 1.18
N ASP A 125 4.65 4.35 1.32
CA ASP A 125 3.21 4.56 1.13
C ASP A 125 2.81 4.81 -0.35
N SER A 126 3.64 4.43 -1.31
CA SER A 126 3.42 4.64 -2.74
C SER A 126 2.24 3.85 -3.29
N ILE A 127 2.10 2.58 -2.86
CA ILE A 127 1.04 1.69 -3.38
C ILE A 127 -0.37 2.24 -3.10
N PRO A 128 -0.77 2.55 -1.84
CA PRO A 128 -2.10 3.07 -1.59
C PRO A 128 -2.35 4.42 -2.26
N LYS A 129 -1.32 5.25 -2.46
CA LYS A 129 -1.43 6.50 -3.22
C LYS A 129 -1.76 6.26 -4.69
N VAL A 130 -1.06 5.32 -5.33
CA VAL A 130 -1.29 4.97 -6.74
C VAL A 130 -2.65 4.32 -6.92
N VAL A 131 -3.01 3.35 -6.09
CA VAL A 131 -4.31 2.66 -6.15
C VAL A 131 -5.46 3.65 -5.98
N ARG A 132 -5.36 4.58 -5.02
CA ARG A 132 -6.40 5.59 -4.83
C ARG A 132 -6.48 6.61 -5.97
N ALA A 133 -5.34 6.95 -6.59
CA ALA A 133 -5.30 7.87 -7.73
C ALA A 133 -5.85 7.23 -9.02
N GLN A 134 -5.70 5.91 -9.17
CA GLN A 134 -6.13 5.14 -10.32
C GLN A 134 -6.83 3.84 -9.89
N PRO A 135 -8.04 3.93 -9.31
CA PRO A 135 -8.75 2.75 -8.80
C PRO A 135 -9.20 1.78 -9.91
N PHE A 136 -9.21 2.25 -11.15
CA PHE A 136 -9.58 1.47 -12.33
C PHE A 136 -8.46 1.61 -13.38
N PRO A 137 -7.39 0.80 -13.28
CA PRO A 137 -6.34 0.80 -14.29
C PRO A 137 -6.91 0.38 -15.67
N PRO A 138 -6.30 0.81 -16.78
CA PRO A 138 -6.65 0.32 -18.11
C PRO A 138 -6.61 -1.21 -18.16
N LEU A 139 -7.54 -1.80 -18.93
CA LEU A 139 -7.63 -3.27 -19.01
C LEU A 139 -6.34 -3.91 -19.52
N ASP A 140 -5.64 -3.23 -20.42
CA ASP A 140 -4.37 -3.69 -20.99
C ASP A 140 -3.28 -3.83 -19.92
N ASP A 141 -3.31 -3.00 -18.86
CA ASP A 141 -2.38 -3.09 -17.72
C ASP A 141 -2.68 -4.30 -16.83
N VAL A 142 -3.89 -4.86 -16.91
CA VAL A 142 -4.35 -5.97 -16.08
C VAL A 142 -4.22 -7.32 -16.80
N VAL A 143 -4.35 -7.33 -18.12
CA VAL A 143 -4.38 -8.56 -18.92
C VAL A 143 -3.02 -9.23 -19.04
N GLY A 144 -1.93 -8.48 -18.86
CA GLY A 144 -0.57 -9.01 -18.91
C GLY A 144 -0.05 -9.22 -20.33
N ALA A 145 1.06 -9.95 -20.44
CA ALA A 145 1.73 -10.23 -21.69
C ALA A 145 0.94 -11.19 -22.59
N GLU A 146 1.34 -11.29 -23.86
CA GLU A 146 0.71 -12.19 -24.84
C GLU A 146 0.69 -13.63 -24.32
N GLY A 147 -0.50 -14.24 -24.29
CA GLY A 147 -0.73 -15.59 -23.78
C GLY A 147 -1.15 -15.67 -22.32
N GLU A 148 -1.02 -14.61 -21.54
CA GLU A 148 -1.55 -14.56 -20.19
C GLU A 148 -3.10 -14.46 -20.21
N ARG A 149 -3.73 -15.02 -19.19
CA ARG A 149 -5.17 -14.97 -18.97
C ARG A 149 -5.43 -14.39 -17.58
N TRP A 150 -6.30 -13.42 -17.50
CA TRP A 150 -6.78 -12.89 -16.24
C TRP A 150 -8.15 -13.46 -15.93
N ALA A 151 -8.33 -13.94 -14.69
CA ALA A 151 -9.62 -14.36 -14.19
C ALA A 151 -9.83 -13.81 -12.78
N ALA A 152 -10.93 -13.09 -12.57
CA ALA A 152 -11.30 -12.62 -11.25
C ALA A 152 -11.98 -13.74 -10.47
N LEU A 153 -11.38 -14.15 -9.35
CA LEU A 153 -12.02 -14.99 -8.35
C LEU A 153 -12.43 -14.11 -7.18
N ASN A 154 -13.75 -14.03 -6.93
CA ASN A 154 -14.28 -13.26 -5.82
C ASN A 154 -14.89 -14.20 -4.79
N ALA A 155 -14.39 -14.14 -3.55
CA ALA A 155 -14.92 -14.87 -2.43
C ALA A 155 -15.20 -13.90 -1.27
N LYS A 156 -16.26 -14.19 -0.49
CA LYS A 156 -16.53 -13.52 0.78
C LYS A 156 -16.30 -14.53 1.89
N ILE A 157 -15.26 -14.29 2.67
CA ILE A 157 -14.85 -15.15 3.79
C ILE A 157 -14.72 -14.34 5.06
N ALA A 158 -14.91 -14.97 6.21
CA ALA A 158 -14.62 -14.32 7.48
C ALA A 158 -13.12 -14.12 7.64
N HIS A 159 -12.71 -13.06 8.33
CA HIS A 159 -11.28 -12.80 8.58
C HIS A 159 -10.61 -13.95 9.33
N SER A 160 -11.35 -14.67 10.21
CA SER A 160 -10.86 -15.85 10.91
C SER A 160 -10.46 -17.00 9.98
N ASP A 161 -11.10 -17.10 8.83
CA ASP A 161 -10.93 -18.21 7.87
C ASP A 161 -9.95 -17.83 6.75
N ALA A 162 -9.66 -16.55 6.60
CA ALA A 162 -8.79 -16.04 5.53
C ALA A 162 -7.39 -16.68 5.50
N PRO A 163 -6.69 -16.93 6.64
CA PRO A 163 -5.38 -17.58 6.62
C PRO A 163 -5.39 -19.02 6.09
N ALA A 164 -6.53 -19.71 6.15
CA ALA A 164 -6.67 -21.05 5.61
C ALA A 164 -7.08 -21.06 4.13
N PHE A 165 -7.58 -19.92 3.63
CA PHE A 165 -8.02 -19.77 2.24
C PHE A 165 -6.86 -19.38 1.30
N VAL A 166 -5.92 -18.61 1.79
CA VAL A 166 -4.74 -18.12 1.05
C VAL A 166 -3.59 -19.12 1.17
#